data_0f15a11a0fe661740034aa9f7959f149
#
_entry.id   0f15a11a0fe661740034aa9f7959f149
#
_cell.length_a   1.000
_cell.length_b   1.000
_cell.length_c   1.000
_cell.angle_alpha   90.00
_cell.angle_beta   90.00
_cell.angle_gamma   90.00
#
_symmetry.space_group_name_H-M   'P 1'
#
loop_
_entity.id
_entity.type
_entity.pdbx_description
1 polymer ?
#
loop_
_entity_poly.entity_id
_entity_poly.type
_entity_poly.pdbx_seq_one_letter_code
_entity_poly.pdbx_strand_id
1 'polypeptide(L)'
;MRKRKKSVLLFLVLVLILSGCGTKSDVITITNVSYDPTREFYESYNTMFEEYYKKTYNKEVQVIQSHGGSGSQARSVVEGCNADVVTLALEHDISLIEKTGLVDAGWIKEFPKSSAPYTSTIVLLVRKGNPKQIHDWDDLTRKGVDVIT
;
A
#
# COMPACT_ATOMS: atom_id res chain seq x y z
N MET A 1 -27.70 36.44 45.66
CA MET A 1 -26.43 35.70 45.83
C MET A 1 -26.47 34.25 45.30
N ARG A 2 -27.57 33.50 45.39
CA ARG A 2 -27.71 32.09 45.00
C ARG A 2 -27.62 31.85 43.45
N LYS A 3 -28.15 32.78 42.67
CA LYS A 3 -28.09 32.68 41.17
C LYS A 3 -26.69 32.91 40.62
N ARG A 4 -25.91 33.84 41.18
CA ARG A 4 -24.52 34.10 40.77
C ARG A 4 -23.61 32.91 41.04
N LYS A 5 -23.78 32.21 42.15
CA LYS A 5 -22.98 31.02 42.50
C LYS A 5 -23.27 29.85 41.51
N LYS A 6 -24.52 29.68 41.07
CA LYS A 6 -24.88 28.66 40.05
C LYS A 6 -24.30 28.96 38.70
N SER A 7 -24.28 30.26 38.28
CA SER A 7 -23.65 30.67 37.00
C SER A 7 -22.13 30.46 37.00
N VAL A 8 -21.45 30.75 38.10
CA VAL A 8 -20.01 30.54 38.22
C VAL A 8 -19.68 29.05 38.21
N LEU A 9 -20.49 28.22 38.89
CA LEU A 9 -20.29 26.76 38.87
C LEU A 9 -20.52 26.18 37.47
N LEU A 10 -21.53 26.66 36.74
CA LEU A 10 -21.81 26.22 35.36
C LEU A 10 -20.66 26.60 34.40
N PHE A 11 -20.09 27.81 34.58
CA PHE A 11 -18.95 28.28 33.79
C PHE A 11 -17.68 27.46 34.10
N LEU A 12 -17.45 27.11 35.34
CA LEU A 12 -16.31 26.29 35.77
C LEU A 12 -16.40 24.86 35.20
N VAL A 13 -17.61 24.26 35.17
CA VAL A 13 -17.85 22.96 34.55
C VAL A 13 -17.67 23.01 33.04
N LEU A 14 -18.09 24.08 32.36
CA LEU A 14 -17.93 24.28 30.94
C LEU A 14 -16.44 24.41 30.55
N VAL A 15 -15.64 25.08 31.36
CA VAL A 15 -14.18 25.22 31.16
C VAL A 15 -13.46 23.86 31.31
N LEU A 16 -13.90 23.01 32.27
CA LEU A 16 -13.33 21.68 32.47
C LEU A 16 -13.63 20.72 31.30
N ILE A 17 -14.76 20.89 30.60
CA ILE A 17 -15.12 20.07 29.43
C ILE A 17 -14.28 20.45 28.20
N LEU A 18 -13.83 21.70 28.09
CA LEU A 18 -13.02 22.20 26.98
C LEU A 18 -11.52 21.83 27.11
N SER A 19 -11.07 21.35 28.27
CA SER A 19 -9.68 20.93 28.50
C SER A 19 -9.36 19.51 27.99
N GLY A 20 -10.31 18.82 27.38
CA GLY A 20 -10.15 17.51 26.77
C GLY A 20 -9.47 17.54 25.40
N CYS A 21 -8.46 18.37 25.17
CA CYS A 21 -7.54 18.20 24.05
C CYS A 21 -6.68 16.96 24.32
N GLY A 22 -7.17 15.80 23.87
CA GLY A 22 -6.33 14.62 23.75
C GLY A 22 -5.10 15.00 22.92
N THR A 23 -3.92 14.74 23.45
CA THR A 23 -2.69 14.76 22.68
C THR A 23 -2.91 13.83 21.49
N LYS A 24 -3.09 14.40 20.29
CA LYS A 24 -2.92 13.63 19.06
C LYS A 24 -1.50 13.08 19.15
N SER A 25 -1.37 11.79 19.36
CA SER A 25 -0.10 11.15 19.06
C SER A 25 0.18 11.45 17.59
N ASP A 26 1.33 12.08 17.30
CA ASP A 26 1.78 12.33 15.94
C ASP A 26 2.15 10.97 15.33
N VAL A 27 1.13 10.19 14.95
CA VAL A 27 1.31 8.93 14.23
C VAL A 27 1.68 9.26 12.80
N ILE A 28 2.85 8.81 12.40
CA ILE A 28 3.30 8.92 11.00
C ILE A 28 2.46 7.95 10.18
N THR A 29 1.82 8.43 9.14
CA THR A 29 1.06 7.59 8.23
C THR A 29 1.82 7.44 6.92
N ILE A 30 1.97 6.20 6.44
CA ILE A 30 2.57 5.85 5.15
C ILE A 30 1.52 5.11 4.34
N THR A 31 1.23 5.58 3.13
CA THR A 31 0.34 4.90 2.19
C THR A 31 1.16 4.08 1.20
N ASN A 32 1.02 2.76 1.26
CA ASN A 32 1.64 1.83 0.32
C ASN A 32 0.61 1.33 -0.70
N VAL A 33 0.82 1.67 -1.95
CA VAL A 33 0.01 1.23 -3.09
C VAL A 33 0.73 0.07 -3.77
N SER A 34 0.10 -1.10 -3.81
CA SER A 34 0.76 -2.30 -4.27
C SER A 34 -0.11 -3.18 -5.18
N TYR A 35 0.57 -4.05 -5.91
CA TYR A 35 -0.02 -5.09 -6.74
C TYR A 35 -0.67 -6.18 -5.89
N ASP A 36 -1.89 -6.59 -6.25
CA ASP A 36 -2.76 -7.43 -5.42
C ASP A 36 -2.15 -8.75 -4.91
N PRO A 37 -1.38 -9.53 -5.68
CA PRO A 37 -0.74 -10.76 -5.17
C PRO A 37 0.24 -10.55 -4.01
N THR A 38 0.62 -9.33 -3.71
CA THR A 38 1.54 -9.00 -2.61
C THR A 38 0.85 -8.63 -1.31
N ARG A 39 -0.48 -8.76 -1.25
CA ARG A 39 -1.31 -8.40 -0.09
C ARG A 39 -0.80 -9.03 1.20
N GLU A 40 -0.74 -10.33 1.27
CA GLU A 40 -0.33 -11.08 2.46
C GLU A 40 1.12 -10.81 2.86
N PHE A 41 1.99 -10.62 1.87
CA PHE A 41 3.37 -10.21 2.11
C PHE A 41 3.41 -8.87 2.84
N TYR A 42 2.69 -7.85 2.35
CA TYR A 42 2.70 -6.54 2.97
C TYR A 42 1.96 -6.48 4.30
N GLU A 43 0.91 -7.26 4.51
CA GLU A 43 0.28 -7.39 5.83
C GLU A 43 1.31 -7.80 6.89
N SER A 44 2.10 -8.82 6.59
CA SER A 44 3.16 -9.29 7.48
C SER A 44 4.32 -8.31 7.60
N TYR A 45 4.79 -7.77 6.47
CA TYR A 45 5.91 -6.83 6.44
C TYR A 45 5.60 -5.54 7.19
N ASN A 46 4.42 -4.98 7.01
CA ASN A 46 4.04 -3.72 7.66
C ASN A 46 3.98 -3.86 9.17
N THR A 47 3.43 -4.96 9.68
CA THR A 47 3.42 -5.24 11.13
C THR A 47 4.84 -5.24 11.68
N MET A 48 5.77 -5.95 11.02
CA MET A 48 7.17 -5.95 11.43
C MET A 48 7.83 -4.57 11.32
N PHE A 49 7.51 -3.82 10.28
CA PHE A 49 8.05 -2.48 10.08
C PHE A 49 7.56 -1.50 11.15
N GLU A 50 6.28 -1.51 11.49
CA GLU A 50 5.68 -0.68 12.53
C GLU A 50 6.32 -0.96 13.90
N GLU A 51 6.50 -2.23 14.26
CA GLU A 51 7.18 -2.64 15.48
C GLU A 51 8.66 -2.21 15.49
N TYR A 52 9.38 -2.43 14.39
CA TYR A 52 10.76 -2.00 14.23
C TYR A 52 10.91 -0.50 14.38
N TYR A 53 10.04 0.27 13.71
CA TYR A 53 10.10 1.73 13.73
C TYR A 53 9.83 2.27 15.13
N LYS A 54 8.82 1.74 15.82
CA LYS A 54 8.51 2.09 17.20
C LYS A 54 9.69 1.78 18.14
N LYS A 55 10.31 0.61 18.01
CA LYS A 55 11.44 0.19 18.83
C LYS A 55 12.70 1.03 18.58
N THR A 56 12.94 1.40 17.31
CA THR A 56 14.18 2.08 16.91
C THR A 56 14.11 3.58 17.14
N TYR A 57 12.98 4.20 16.82
CA TYR A 57 12.82 5.65 16.81
C TYR A 57 11.90 6.17 17.92
N ASN A 58 11.29 5.29 18.70
CA ASN A 58 10.29 5.63 19.74
C ASN A 58 9.13 6.49 19.18
N LYS A 59 8.74 6.24 17.95
CA LYS A 59 7.63 6.90 17.24
C LYS A 59 6.69 5.85 16.68
N GLU A 60 5.42 6.18 16.61
CA GLU A 60 4.42 5.33 16.00
C GLU A 60 4.31 5.64 14.50
N VAL A 61 4.29 4.60 13.70
CA VAL A 61 3.99 4.66 12.28
C VAL A 61 2.83 3.72 12.00
N GLN A 62 1.97 4.10 11.08
CA GLN A 62 0.87 3.27 10.57
C GLN A 62 1.00 3.18 9.05
N VAL A 63 1.00 1.97 8.52
CA VAL A 63 1.02 1.76 7.07
C VAL A 63 -0.39 1.45 6.57
N ILE A 64 -0.92 2.35 5.75
CA ILE A 64 -2.19 2.16 5.04
C ILE A 64 -1.90 1.45 3.73
N GLN A 65 -2.65 0.39 3.45
CA GLN A 65 -2.49 -0.43 2.25
C GLN A 65 -3.60 -0.19 1.24
N SER A 66 -3.19 -0.06 -0.04
CA SER A 66 -4.08 -0.18 -1.18
C SER A 66 -3.57 -1.28 -2.11
N HIS A 67 -4.41 -2.27 -2.37
CA HIS A 67 -4.08 -3.40 -3.24
C HIS A 67 -5.01 -3.45 -4.44
N GLY A 68 -4.50 -3.83 -5.59
CA GLY A 68 -5.29 -3.97 -6.80
C GLY A 68 -4.48 -4.41 -8.01
N GLY A 69 -5.09 -4.42 -9.18
CA GLY A 69 -4.38 -4.67 -10.43
C GLY A 69 -3.30 -3.62 -10.67
N SER A 70 -2.10 -4.03 -11.09
CA SER A 70 -0.93 -3.17 -11.21
C SER A 70 -1.19 -1.88 -12.00
N GLY A 71 -1.71 -1.99 -13.23
CA GLY A 71 -2.04 -0.82 -14.06
C GLY A 71 -3.20 0.02 -13.50
N SER A 72 -4.13 -0.57 -12.72
CA SER A 72 -5.19 0.18 -12.03
C SER A 72 -4.61 1.03 -10.91
N GLN A 73 -3.71 0.46 -10.12
CA GLN A 73 -3.02 1.18 -9.05
C GLN A 73 -2.14 2.30 -9.60
N ALA A 74 -1.41 2.06 -10.69
CA ALA A 74 -0.64 3.11 -11.37
C ALA A 74 -1.54 4.29 -11.78
N ARG A 75 -2.69 4.01 -12.39
CA ARG A 75 -3.65 5.05 -12.78
C ARG A 75 -4.20 5.81 -11.57
N SER A 76 -4.55 5.11 -10.49
CA SER A 76 -5.04 5.78 -9.28
C SER A 76 -4.03 6.78 -8.72
N VAL A 77 -2.74 6.44 -8.74
CA VAL A 77 -1.67 7.35 -8.30
C VAL A 77 -1.57 8.57 -9.22
N VAL A 78 -1.58 8.35 -10.53
CA VAL A 78 -1.58 9.42 -11.54
C VAL A 78 -2.79 10.34 -11.40
N GLU A 79 -3.95 9.80 -11.01
CA GLU A 79 -5.21 10.52 -10.81
C GLU A 79 -5.31 11.19 -9.41
N GLY A 80 -4.27 11.09 -8.59
CA GLY A 80 -4.17 11.84 -7.34
C GLY A 80 -4.33 11.01 -6.06
N CYS A 81 -4.26 9.69 -6.12
CA CYS A 81 -4.11 8.88 -4.91
C CYS A 81 -2.79 9.25 -4.23
N ASN A 82 -2.86 9.70 -3.00
CA ASN A 82 -1.67 10.07 -2.23
C ASN A 82 -0.95 8.80 -1.76
N ALA A 83 0.06 8.40 -2.52
CA ALA A 83 0.90 7.24 -2.22
C ALA A 83 2.30 7.71 -1.81
N ASP A 84 2.81 7.17 -0.71
CA ASP A 84 4.20 7.39 -0.28
C ASP A 84 5.13 6.32 -0.84
N VAL A 85 4.59 5.12 -1.05
CA VAL A 85 5.31 3.98 -1.64
C VAL A 85 4.43 3.32 -2.69
N VAL A 86 5.01 2.98 -3.83
CA VAL A 86 4.37 2.18 -4.87
C VAL A 86 5.20 0.94 -5.17
N THR A 87 4.54 -0.24 -5.22
CA THR A 87 5.18 -1.50 -5.56
C THR A 87 4.30 -2.25 -6.55
N LEU A 88 4.63 -2.12 -7.82
CA LEU A 88 3.81 -2.60 -8.93
C LEU A 88 4.48 -3.76 -9.66
N ALA A 89 3.72 -4.49 -10.48
CA ALA A 89 4.21 -5.70 -11.12
C ALA A 89 5.18 -5.44 -12.28
N LEU A 90 5.02 -4.31 -12.96
CA LEU A 90 5.73 -4.02 -14.21
C LEU A 90 6.44 -2.68 -14.14
N GLU A 91 7.63 -2.62 -14.73
CA GLU A 91 8.37 -1.37 -14.95
C GLU A 91 7.52 -0.32 -15.68
N HIS A 92 6.73 -0.76 -16.67
CA HIS A 92 5.83 0.10 -17.42
C HIS A 92 4.86 0.87 -16.54
N ASP A 93 4.33 0.25 -15.47
CA ASP A 93 3.37 0.87 -14.56
C ASP A 93 4.03 1.96 -13.71
N ILE A 94 5.27 1.76 -13.27
CA ILE A 94 6.05 2.80 -12.58
C ILE A 94 6.43 3.92 -13.55
N SER A 95 6.82 3.58 -14.78
CA SER A 95 7.14 4.58 -15.81
C SER A 95 5.93 5.45 -16.19
N LEU A 96 4.71 4.96 -16.02
CA LEU A 96 3.50 5.77 -16.19
C LEU A 96 3.42 6.87 -15.12
N ILE A 97 3.75 6.54 -13.88
CA ILE A 97 3.80 7.49 -12.75
C ILE A 97 4.97 8.48 -12.93
N GLU A 98 6.15 8.00 -13.35
CA GLU A 98 7.31 8.83 -13.65
C GLU A 98 6.99 9.96 -14.64
N LYS A 99 6.22 9.66 -15.69
CA LYS A 99 5.81 10.67 -16.72
C LYS A 99 5.01 11.83 -16.13
N THR A 100 4.41 11.67 -14.97
CA THR A 100 3.68 12.75 -14.28
C THR A 100 4.57 13.54 -13.32
N GLY A 101 5.83 13.15 -13.14
CA GLY A 101 6.76 13.80 -12.22
C GLY A 101 6.55 13.43 -10.75
N LEU A 102 5.73 12.42 -10.45
CA LEU A 102 5.51 11.93 -9.07
C LEU A 102 6.61 10.96 -8.62
N VAL A 103 7.37 10.42 -9.55
CA VAL A 103 8.55 9.59 -9.31
C VAL A 103 9.70 10.17 -10.12
N ASP A 104 10.87 10.25 -9.53
CA ASP A 104 12.06 10.82 -10.16
C ASP A 104 12.52 10.00 -11.37
N ALA A 105 13.00 10.67 -12.40
CA ALA A 105 13.64 10.02 -13.53
C ALA A 105 14.88 9.26 -13.06
N GLY A 106 14.99 8.00 -13.46
CA GLY A 106 16.09 7.13 -13.03
C GLY A 106 15.81 6.32 -11.78
N TRP A 107 14.57 6.32 -11.26
CA TRP A 107 14.11 5.50 -10.14
C TRP A 107 14.56 4.04 -10.20
N ILE A 108 14.67 3.47 -11.40
CA ILE A 108 15.08 2.08 -11.61
C ILE A 108 16.50 1.79 -11.13
N LYS A 109 17.34 2.82 -11.00
CA LYS A 109 18.74 2.72 -10.55
C LYS A 109 18.93 3.15 -9.09
N GLU A 110 17.88 3.64 -8.43
CA GLU A 110 17.93 4.16 -7.08
C GLU A 110 18.31 3.08 -6.07
N PHE A 111 17.75 1.89 -6.24
CA PHE A 111 18.03 0.75 -5.37
C PHE A 111 18.63 -0.43 -6.13
N PRO A 112 19.29 -1.37 -5.43
CA PRO A 112 19.80 -2.60 -6.04
C PRO A 112 18.71 -3.38 -6.81
N LYS A 113 19.14 -4.21 -7.77
CA LYS A 113 18.28 -5.08 -8.56
C LYS A 113 17.17 -4.30 -9.30
N SER A 114 17.53 -3.16 -9.89
CA SER A 114 16.60 -2.30 -10.63
C SER A 114 15.41 -1.84 -9.79
N SER A 115 15.66 -1.51 -8.52
CA SER A 115 14.63 -1.09 -7.56
C SER A 115 13.50 -2.10 -7.37
N ALA A 116 13.78 -3.39 -7.63
CA ALA A 116 12.83 -4.49 -7.45
C ALA A 116 13.08 -5.17 -6.09
N PRO A 117 12.20 -5.01 -5.10
CA PRO A 117 12.36 -5.62 -3.78
C PRO A 117 12.21 -7.15 -3.82
N TYR A 118 11.49 -7.67 -4.80
CA TYR A 118 11.28 -9.10 -5.07
C TYR A 118 10.99 -9.31 -6.55
N THR A 119 11.03 -10.57 -6.97
CA THR A 119 10.65 -10.98 -8.34
C THR A 119 9.64 -12.11 -8.26
N SER A 120 8.81 -12.22 -9.28
CA SER A 120 7.86 -13.30 -9.46
C SER A 120 7.96 -13.87 -10.87
N THR A 121 7.25 -14.96 -11.13
CA THR A 121 7.16 -15.56 -12.45
C THR A 121 5.72 -15.91 -12.78
N ILE A 122 5.43 -16.00 -14.08
CA ILE A 122 4.16 -16.53 -14.56
C ILE A 122 4.32 -18.04 -14.72
N VAL A 123 3.34 -18.79 -14.28
CA VAL A 123 3.30 -20.26 -14.40
C VAL A 123 2.06 -20.68 -15.17
N LEU A 124 2.18 -21.80 -15.90
CA LEU A 124 1.04 -22.42 -16.57
C LEU A 124 0.33 -23.34 -15.59
N LEU A 125 -0.86 -22.93 -15.13
CA LEU A 125 -1.71 -23.77 -14.30
C LEU A 125 -2.52 -24.70 -15.22
N VAL A 126 -2.28 -26.00 -15.12
CA VAL A 126 -2.93 -27.02 -15.93
C VAL A 126 -3.82 -27.94 -15.09
N ARG A 127 -4.79 -28.60 -15.72
CA ARG A 127 -5.63 -29.59 -15.05
C ARG A 127 -4.78 -30.76 -14.54
N LYS A 128 -5.23 -31.40 -13.47
CA LYS A 128 -4.54 -32.57 -12.89
C LYS A 128 -4.20 -33.60 -13.95
N GLY A 129 -2.93 -34.01 -13.98
CA GLY A 129 -2.39 -34.93 -14.95
C GLY A 129 -2.07 -34.34 -16.31
N ASN A 130 -2.23 -33.03 -16.49
CA ASN A 130 -1.90 -32.32 -17.72
C ASN A 130 -2.41 -33.03 -19.01
N PRO A 131 -3.73 -33.26 -19.14
CA PRO A 131 -4.28 -34.10 -20.23
C PRO A 131 -4.01 -33.55 -21.63
N LYS A 132 -3.71 -32.25 -21.74
CA LYS A 132 -3.39 -31.60 -23.02
C LYS A 132 -1.89 -31.42 -23.25
N GLN A 133 -1.06 -31.95 -22.34
CA GLN A 133 0.41 -31.90 -22.45
C GLN A 133 0.91 -30.49 -22.72
N ILE A 134 0.50 -29.52 -21.89
CA ILE A 134 0.95 -28.14 -21.93
C ILE A 134 2.26 -28.04 -21.15
N HIS A 135 3.35 -27.72 -21.81
CA HIS A 135 4.68 -27.61 -21.23
C HIS A 135 5.33 -26.25 -21.46
N ASP A 136 4.91 -25.56 -22.53
CA ASP A 136 5.46 -24.26 -22.90
C ASP A 136 4.36 -23.34 -23.46
N TRP A 137 4.71 -22.07 -23.65
CA TRP A 137 3.82 -21.03 -24.18
C TRP A 137 3.27 -21.37 -25.57
N ASP A 138 4.09 -21.96 -26.43
CA ASP A 138 3.68 -22.36 -27.77
C ASP A 138 2.54 -23.40 -27.76
N ASP A 139 2.46 -24.21 -26.73
CA ASP A 139 1.39 -25.21 -26.56
C ASP A 139 0.01 -24.56 -26.39
N LEU A 140 -0.04 -23.31 -25.92
CA LEU A 140 -1.28 -22.56 -25.74
C LEU A 140 -1.94 -22.20 -27.07
N THR A 141 -1.20 -22.18 -28.16
CA THR A 141 -1.70 -21.86 -29.50
C THR A 141 -2.35 -23.05 -30.22
N ARG A 142 -2.22 -24.25 -29.65
CA ARG A 142 -2.75 -25.47 -30.27
C ARG A 142 -4.28 -25.47 -30.34
N LYS A 143 -4.82 -25.99 -31.41
CA LYS A 143 -6.28 -26.13 -31.58
C LYS A 143 -6.87 -26.96 -30.42
N GLY A 144 -7.94 -26.44 -29.80
CA GLY A 144 -8.64 -27.07 -28.71
C GLY A 144 -7.99 -26.84 -27.34
N VAL A 145 -7.03 -25.93 -27.23
CA VAL A 145 -6.55 -25.40 -25.96
C VAL A 145 -7.29 -24.09 -25.68
N ASP A 146 -7.98 -24.02 -24.56
CA ASP A 146 -8.63 -22.82 -24.07
C ASP A 146 -7.80 -22.26 -22.89
N VAL A 147 -7.50 -20.96 -22.93
CA VAL A 147 -6.70 -20.27 -21.93
C VAL A 147 -7.60 -19.31 -21.16
N ILE A 148 -7.49 -19.33 -19.85
CA ILE A 148 -8.13 -18.37 -18.93
C ILE A 148 -7.02 -17.52 -18.34
N THR A 149 -7.15 -16.18 -18.44
CA THR A 149 -6.20 -15.20 -17.90
C THR A 149 -6.85 -14.36 -16.84
#